data_2b549cc319fb69aedc828bfcc45bff89
#
_entry.id   2b549cc319fb69aedc828bfcc45bff89
#
_cell.length_a   1.000
_cell.length_b   1.000
_cell.length_c   1.000
_cell.angle_alpha   90.00
_cell.angle_beta   90.00
_cell.angle_gamma   90.00
#
_symmetry.space_group_name_H-M   'P 1'
#
loop_
_entity.id
_entity.type
_entity.pdbx_description
1 polymer ?
#
loop_
_entity_poly.entity_id
_entity_poly.type
_entity_poly.pdbx_seq_one_letter_code
_entity_poly.pdbx_strand_id
1 'polypeptide(L)'
;MEKKPKKNTPAHKLFFEELMAALLEAITVKRKMYFEYENVPYYCMEAEVSTPTARGGQTLVRLKMRNLLTQAVFDKTFKAGERFKEPDLELVEASYLYSDGEGSHFMDQESFETHTLNSDMMGNALELLVEGVIIQLHKYNGNPIGLLLPEKVELEVVYTEGGARGDTSGNVTKLARLQTGLEIKAPLYIEVGEKVKVYTETREFAGRA
;
A
#
# COMPACT_ATOMS: atom_id res chain seq x y z
N MET A 1 37.23 -38.29 -37.08
CA MET A 1 36.19 -38.06 -36.06
C MET A 1 36.15 -36.57 -35.73
N GLU A 2 35.34 -35.82 -36.45
CA GLU A 2 35.17 -34.39 -36.27
C GLU A 2 34.18 -34.09 -35.17
N LYS A 3 34.62 -33.37 -34.13
CA LYS A 3 33.74 -32.86 -33.07
C LYS A 3 33.01 -31.60 -33.58
N LYS A 4 31.68 -31.72 -33.73
CA LYS A 4 30.81 -30.59 -34.02
C LYS A 4 30.86 -29.56 -32.87
N PRO A 5 30.93 -28.23 -33.16
CA PRO A 5 30.93 -27.20 -32.15
C PRO A 5 29.53 -27.09 -31.48
N LYS A 6 29.52 -26.93 -30.16
CA LYS A 6 28.33 -26.66 -29.38
C LYS A 6 27.75 -25.31 -29.79
N LYS A 7 26.45 -25.27 -30.15
CA LYS A 7 25.71 -24.03 -30.41
C LYS A 7 25.68 -23.17 -29.15
N ASN A 8 26.41 -22.03 -29.19
CA ASN A 8 26.23 -20.97 -28.23
C ASN A 8 24.82 -20.42 -28.39
N THR A 9 24.00 -20.56 -27.37
CA THR A 9 22.74 -19.85 -27.23
C THR A 9 23.10 -18.37 -27.00
N PRO A 10 22.68 -17.45 -27.88
CA PRO A 10 23.14 -16.07 -27.76
C PRO A 10 22.55 -15.44 -26.49
N ALA A 11 23.43 -14.90 -25.65
CA ALA A 11 23.08 -14.11 -24.47
C ALA A 11 22.02 -13.01 -24.77
N HIS A 12 21.98 -12.57 -26.03
CA HIS A 12 20.98 -11.64 -26.55
C HIS A 12 19.54 -12.17 -26.51
N LYS A 13 19.33 -13.49 -26.58
CA LYS A 13 17.98 -14.09 -26.52
C LYS A 13 17.47 -14.18 -25.08
N LEU A 14 18.35 -14.45 -24.13
CA LEU A 14 18.04 -14.39 -22.68
C LEU A 14 17.75 -12.95 -22.24
N PHE A 15 18.53 -11.98 -22.72
CA PHE A 15 18.30 -10.56 -22.42
C PHE A 15 16.98 -10.04 -23.04
N PHE A 16 16.56 -10.55 -24.20
CA PHE A 16 15.29 -10.20 -24.82
C PHE A 16 14.09 -10.91 -24.14
N GLU A 17 14.27 -12.13 -23.65
CA GLU A 17 13.24 -12.86 -22.88
C GLU A 17 13.08 -12.24 -21.48
N GLU A 18 14.14 -11.79 -20.84
CA GLU A 18 14.09 -11.04 -19.59
C GLU A 18 13.47 -9.64 -19.78
N LEU A 19 13.72 -8.99 -20.92
CA LEU A 19 13.12 -7.70 -21.27
C LEU A 19 11.64 -7.80 -21.69
N MET A 20 11.21 -8.99 -22.11
CA MET A 20 9.80 -9.30 -22.46
C MET A 20 9.02 -9.91 -21.28
N ALA A 21 9.69 -10.24 -20.18
CA ALA A 21 9.03 -10.66 -18.96
C ALA A 21 8.42 -9.45 -18.26
N ALA A 22 7.10 -9.41 -18.21
CA ALA A 22 6.25 -8.52 -17.44
C ALA A 22 6.03 -7.10 -17.99
N LEU A 23 5.64 -6.99 -19.28
CA LEU A 23 4.94 -5.80 -19.74
C LEU A 23 3.44 -5.95 -19.43
N LEU A 24 2.95 -5.15 -18.48
CA LEU A 24 1.53 -5.04 -18.14
C LEU A 24 0.81 -4.17 -19.18
N GLU A 25 -0.24 -4.68 -19.81
CA GLU A 25 -1.11 -3.84 -20.62
C GLU A 25 -2.00 -2.98 -19.73
N ALA A 26 -2.28 -1.73 -20.11
CA ALA A 26 -3.10 -0.80 -19.34
C ALA A 26 -4.45 -1.39 -18.95
N ILE A 27 -5.08 -2.19 -19.84
CA ILE A 27 -6.35 -2.86 -19.58
C ILE A 27 -6.28 -3.92 -18.47
N THR A 28 -5.10 -4.46 -18.18
CA THR A 28 -4.89 -5.46 -17.13
C THR A 28 -4.61 -4.86 -15.77
N VAL A 29 -4.29 -3.56 -15.73
CA VAL A 29 -4.03 -2.85 -14.48
C VAL A 29 -5.32 -2.72 -13.67
N LYS A 30 -5.27 -3.18 -12.43
CA LYS A 30 -6.39 -3.15 -11.48
C LYS A 30 -6.02 -2.33 -10.25
N ARG A 31 -7.02 -1.96 -9.46
CA ARG A 31 -6.83 -1.37 -8.14
C ARG A 31 -5.86 -2.22 -7.28
N LYS A 32 -4.98 -1.55 -6.56
CA LYS A 32 -3.93 -2.13 -5.70
C LYS A 32 -2.74 -2.74 -6.46
N MET A 33 -2.66 -2.60 -7.77
CA MET A 33 -1.48 -3.02 -8.53
C MET A 33 -0.43 -1.92 -8.62
N TYR A 34 0.81 -2.35 -8.73
CA TYR A 34 1.96 -1.49 -9.00
C TYR A 34 2.37 -1.62 -10.45
N PHE A 35 2.79 -0.52 -11.06
CA PHE A 35 3.31 -0.49 -12.43
C PHE A 35 4.30 0.66 -12.60
N GLU A 36 5.23 0.51 -13.51
CA GLU A 36 6.21 1.54 -13.85
C GLU A 36 5.81 2.22 -15.17
N TYR A 37 5.68 3.52 -15.12
CA TYR A 37 5.40 4.37 -16.27
C TYR A 37 6.42 5.51 -16.32
N GLU A 38 7.10 5.70 -17.47
CA GLU A 38 8.16 6.70 -17.64
C GLU A 38 9.30 6.59 -16.59
N ASN A 39 9.69 5.35 -16.22
CA ASN A 39 10.69 5.03 -15.19
C ASN A 39 10.33 5.53 -13.76
N VAL A 40 9.05 5.68 -13.50
CA VAL A 40 8.53 6.05 -12.17
C VAL A 40 7.56 4.97 -11.71
N PRO A 41 7.70 4.46 -10.49
CA PRO A 41 6.77 3.49 -9.93
C PRO A 41 5.46 4.16 -9.48
N TYR A 42 4.33 3.56 -9.85
CA TYR A 42 2.99 4.01 -9.50
C TYR A 42 2.18 2.92 -8.82
N TYR A 43 1.31 3.35 -7.92
CA TYR A 43 0.27 2.53 -7.32
C TYR A 43 -1.09 2.89 -7.91
N CYS A 44 -1.81 1.90 -8.43
CA CYS A 44 -3.15 2.07 -8.97
C CYS A 44 -4.18 2.13 -7.84
N MET A 45 -4.80 3.29 -7.67
CA MET A 45 -5.87 3.51 -6.69
C MET A 45 -7.24 3.11 -7.25
N GLU A 46 -7.50 3.45 -8.52
CA GLU A 46 -8.75 3.15 -9.23
C GLU A 46 -8.44 2.91 -10.71
N ALA A 47 -9.17 2.01 -11.34
CA ALA A 47 -9.06 1.71 -12.75
C ALA A 47 -10.46 1.64 -13.37
N GLU A 48 -10.72 2.44 -14.41
CA GLU A 48 -11.96 2.47 -15.14
C GLU A 48 -11.72 2.17 -16.61
N VAL A 49 -12.43 1.20 -17.17
CA VAL A 49 -12.31 0.83 -18.58
C VAL A 49 -13.53 1.40 -19.33
N SER A 50 -13.27 2.22 -20.34
CA SER A 50 -14.28 2.77 -21.24
C SER A 50 -14.18 2.11 -22.61
N THR A 51 -15.21 1.33 -22.94
CA THR A 51 -15.32 0.67 -24.25
C THR A 51 -16.18 1.52 -25.17
N PRO A 52 -15.69 1.89 -26.37
CA PRO A 52 -16.46 2.71 -27.28
C PRO A 52 -17.64 1.92 -27.86
N THR A 53 -18.78 2.57 -28.00
CA THR A 53 -19.98 2.01 -28.63
C THR A 53 -19.96 2.14 -30.16
N ALA A 54 -19.10 2.99 -30.73
CA ALA A 54 -18.97 3.20 -32.16
C ALA A 54 -17.95 2.28 -32.82
N ARG A 55 -18.20 1.85 -34.06
CA ARG A 55 -17.23 1.08 -34.86
C ARG A 55 -15.94 1.89 -35.07
N GLY A 56 -14.81 1.31 -34.69
CA GLY A 56 -13.48 1.90 -34.83
C GLY A 56 -12.98 2.74 -33.66
N GLY A 57 -13.74 2.87 -32.58
CA GLY A 57 -13.28 3.51 -31.35
C GLY A 57 -12.27 2.64 -30.62
N GLN A 58 -11.29 3.28 -29.95
CA GLN A 58 -10.30 2.60 -29.12
C GLN A 58 -10.82 2.47 -27.67
N THR A 59 -10.62 1.32 -27.06
CA THR A 59 -10.85 1.14 -25.62
C THR A 59 -9.80 1.96 -24.85
N LEU A 60 -10.29 2.77 -23.92
CA LEU A 60 -9.47 3.63 -23.06
C LEU A 60 -9.56 3.14 -21.61
N VAL A 61 -8.46 3.30 -20.89
CA VAL A 61 -8.34 2.97 -19.47
C VAL A 61 -7.95 4.23 -18.71
N ARG A 62 -8.82 4.69 -17.83
CA ARG A 62 -8.54 5.78 -16.91
C ARG A 62 -8.00 5.20 -15.63
N LEU A 63 -6.78 5.57 -15.27
CA LEU A 63 -6.14 5.18 -14.03
C LEU A 63 -6.00 6.38 -13.10
N LYS A 64 -6.53 6.24 -11.89
CA LYS A 64 -6.18 7.11 -10.78
C LYS A 64 -5.00 6.48 -10.06
N MET A 65 -3.86 7.16 -10.11
CA MET A 65 -2.59 6.58 -9.71
C MET A 65 -1.82 7.50 -8.78
N ARG A 66 -1.09 6.91 -7.84
CA ARG A 66 -0.20 7.61 -6.93
C ARG A 66 1.24 7.36 -7.36
N ASN A 67 1.99 8.43 -7.56
CA ASN A 67 3.43 8.36 -7.72
C ASN A 67 4.07 7.94 -6.39
N LEU A 68 4.82 6.85 -6.36
CA LEU A 68 5.41 6.33 -5.12
C LEU A 68 6.62 7.13 -4.64
N LEU A 69 7.24 7.93 -5.52
CA LEU A 69 8.38 8.77 -5.14
C LEU A 69 7.94 10.13 -4.56
N THR A 70 6.89 10.73 -5.14
CA THR A 70 6.43 12.06 -4.75
C THR A 70 5.13 12.07 -3.97
N GLN A 71 4.47 10.91 -3.83
CA GLN A 71 3.16 10.71 -3.22
C GLN A 71 2.00 11.48 -3.90
N ALA A 72 2.28 12.17 -5.00
CA ALA A 72 1.28 12.90 -5.77
C ALA A 72 0.26 11.95 -6.41
N VAL A 73 -1.01 12.30 -6.33
CA VAL A 73 -2.12 11.54 -6.94
C VAL A 73 -2.66 12.31 -8.13
N PHE A 74 -2.84 11.62 -9.23
CA PHE A 74 -3.43 12.18 -10.45
C PHE A 74 -4.14 11.12 -11.28
N ASP A 75 -5.03 11.59 -12.16
CA ASP A 75 -5.74 10.77 -13.12
C ASP A 75 -5.06 10.86 -14.49
N LYS A 76 -4.89 9.72 -15.16
CA LYS A 76 -4.40 9.66 -16.53
C LYS A 76 -5.15 8.61 -17.33
N THR A 77 -5.44 8.93 -18.59
CA THR A 77 -6.10 8.02 -19.51
C THR A 77 -5.10 7.45 -20.51
N PHE A 78 -5.09 6.14 -20.63
CA PHE A 78 -4.21 5.36 -21.48
C PHE A 78 -5.04 4.61 -22.54
N LYS A 79 -4.39 4.20 -23.63
CA LYS A 79 -4.98 3.24 -24.57
C LYS A 79 -4.91 1.84 -23.95
N ALA A 80 -5.91 0.99 -24.19
CA ALA A 80 -5.99 -0.35 -23.60
C ALA A 80 -4.74 -1.21 -23.81
N GLY A 81 -4.11 -1.12 -24.99
CA GLY A 81 -2.89 -1.85 -25.35
C GLY A 81 -1.58 -1.12 -25.00
N GLU A 82 -1.63 -0.01 -24.28
CA GLU A 82 -0.41 0.67 -23.80
C GLU A 82 0.27 -0.19 -22.75
N ARG A 83 1.60 -0.28 -22.79
CA ARG A 83 2.36 -1.22 -21.98
C ARG A 83 3.16 -0.51 -20.91
N PHE A 84 3.10 -1.04 -19.69
CA PHE A 84 3.85 -0.62 -18.54
C PHE A 84 4.84 -1.72 -18.17
N LYS A 85 5.93 -1.35 -17.52
CA LYS A 85 6.82 -2.31 -16.89
C LYS A 85 6.30 -2.66 -15.50
N GLU A 86 6.63 -3.86 -15.04
CA GLU A 86 6.52 -4.18 -13.63
C GLU A 86 7.67 -3.47 -12.90
N PRO A 87 7.39 -2.66 -11.86
CA PRO A 87 8.44 -1.97 -11.13
C PRO A 87 9.24 -2.98 -10.30
N ASP A 88 10.54 -2.80 -10.23
CA ASP A 88 11.42 -3.55 -9.34
C ASP A 88 11.22 -3.06 -7.89
N LEU A 89 10.09 -3.51 -7.29
CA LEU A 89 9.72 -3.21 -5.91
C LEU A 89 10.06 -4.39 -5.02
N GLU A 90 10.94 -4.13 -4.09
CA GLU A 90 11.23 -5.03 -2.99
C GLU A 90 10.27 -4.74 -1.83
N LEU A 91 9.59 -5.78 -1.33
CA LEU A 91 8.71 -5.70 -0.17
C LEU A 91 9.40 -6.40 1.00
N VAL A 92 9.73 -5.65 2.04
CA VAL A 92 10.36 -6.19 3.25
C VAL A 92 9.47 -6.00 4.46
N GLU A 93 9.40 -7.03 5.30
CA GLU A 93 8.74 -6.92 6.60
C GLU A 93 9.61 -6.09 7.54
N ALA A 94 9.04 -5.03 8.10
CA ALA A 94 9.74 -4.15 9.02
C ALA A 94 8.85 -3.82 10.23
N SER A 95 9.46 -3.70 11.40
CA SER A 95 8.78 -3.21 12.59
C SER A 95 8.96 -1.70 12.74
N TYR A 96 7.87 -1.02 13.05
CA TYR A 96 7.93 0.38 13.42
C TYR A 96 8.61 0.54 14.79
N LEU A 97 9.59 1.44 14.87
CA LEU A 97 10.31 1.75 16.10
C LEU A 97 9.76 3.02 16.76
N TYR A 98 9.99 4.15 16.15
CA TYR A 98 9.57 5.47 16.63
C TYR A 98 9.58 6.50 15.49
N SER A 99 9.11 7.70 15.79
CA SER A 99 9.23 8.87 14.90
C SER A 99 9.90 10.01 15.64
N ASP A 100 10.70 10.77 14.91
CA ASP A 100 11.40 11.96 15.39
C ASP A 100 11.38 13.10 14.34
N GLY A 101 12.26 14.09 14.48
CA GLY A 101 12.36 15.22 13.54
C GLY A 101 12.91 14.86 12.16
N GLU A 102 13.55 13.70 12.01
CA GLU A 102 14.08 13.20 10.73
C GLU A 102 13.06 12.36 9.98
N GLY A 103 12.12 11.71 10.70
CA GLY A 103 11.08 10.88 10.11
C GLY A 103 10.63 9.74 11.00
N SER A 104 10.09 8.71 10.38
CA SER A 104 9.67 7.47 11.04
C SER A 104 10.66 6.36 10.74
N HIS A 105 11.09 5.68 11.79
CA HIS A 105 12.14 4.66 11.74
C HIS A 105 11.53 3.26 11.81
N PHE A 106 12.01 2.41 10.92
CA PHE A 106 11.54 1.02 10.77
C PHE A 106 12.74 0.09 10.73
N MET A 107 12.67 -1.01 11.45
CA MET A 107 13.69 -2.04 11.45
C MET A 107 13.25 -3.22 10.58
N ASP A 108 14.01 -3.49 9.54
CA ASP A 108 13.87 -4.67 8.69
C ASP A 108 14.01 -5.95 9.54
N GLN A 109 13.10 -6.89 9.40
CA GLN A 109 13.05 -8.10 10.23
C GLN A 109 14.08 -9.16 9.81
N GLU A 110 14.63 -9.07 8.60
CA GLU A 110 15.63 -10.02 8.11
C GLU A 110 17.05 -9.47 8.27
N SER A 111 17.29 -8.23 7.79
CA SER A 111 18.62 -7.61 7.81
C SER A 111 18.93 -6.87 9.10
N PHE A 112 17.91 -6.54 9.92
CA PHE A 112 18.00 -5.68 11.11
C PHE A 112 18.52 -4.27 10.81
N GLU A 113 18.51 -3.86 9.55
CA GLU A 113 18.83 -2.50 9.15
C GLU A 113 17.67 -1.55 9.45
N THR A 114 18.00 -0.33 9.85
CA THR A 114 17.00 0.71 10.10
C THR A 114 16.81 1.55 8.85
N HIS A 115 15.56 1.67 8.44
CA HIS A 115 15.12 2.52 7.32
C HIS A 115 14.29 3.68 7.84
N THR A 116 14.52 4.88 7.29
CA THR A 116 13.77 6.08 7.67
C THR A 116 12.88 6.52 6.53
N LEU A 117 11.60 6.73 6.82
CA LEU A 117 10.64 7.35 5.93
C LEU A 117 10.31 8.75 6.43
N ASN A 118 10.33 9.73 5.52
CA ASN A 118 9.93 11.10 5.85
C ASN A 118 8.40 11.21 6.02
N SER A 119 7.95 12.31 6.61
CA SER A 119 6.52 12.55 6.93
C SER A 119 5.62 12.48 5.68
N ASP A 120 6.13 12.95 4.53
CA ASP A 120 5.34 12.98 3.29
C ASP A 120 5.05 11.56 2.78
N MET A 121 5.98 10.62 3.00
CA MET A 121 5.81 9.21 2.64
C MET A 121 4.89 8.46 3.60
N MET A 122 4.76 8.94 4.85
CA MET A 122 3.93 8.33 5.88
C MET A 122 2.45 8.64 5.70
N GLY A 123 2.13 9.84 5.22
CA GLY A 123 0.75 10.32 5.13
C GLY A 123 0.02 10.15 6.48
N ASN A 124 -1.13 9.50 6.45
CA ASN A 124 -1.94 9.26 7.64
C ASN A 124 -1.60 7.96 8.40
N ALA A 125 -0.52 7.27 8.02
CA ALA A 125 -0.15 5.99 8.65
C ALA A 125 0.27 6.16 10.12
N LEU A 126 0.82 7.32 10.50
CA LEU A 126 1.28 7.60 11.87
C LEU A 126 0.19 7.41 12.94
N GLU A 127 -1.06 7.73 12.61
CA GLU A 127 -2.20 7.55 13.52
C GLU A 127 -2.55 6.09 13.79
N LEU A 128 -1.93 5.15 13.06
CA LEU A 128 -2.17 3.72 13.14
C LEU A 128 -0.92 2.93 13.55
N LEU A 129 0.21 3.63 13.78
CA LEU A 129 1.47 3.00 14.14
C LEU A 129 1.74 3.14 15.64
N VAL A 130 2.05 2.00 16.25
CA VAL A 130 2.64 1.92 17.59
C VAL A 130 3.88 1.05 17.52
N GLU A 131 4.81 1.27 18.45
CA GLU A 131 6.07 0.52 18.52
C GLU A 131 5.84 -0.99 18.39
N GLY A 132 6.62 -1.63 17.54
CA GLY A 132 6.55 -3.07 17.28
C GLY A 132 5.51 -3.52 16.24
N VAL A 133 4.67 -2.63 15.70
CA VAL A 133 3.76 -3.00 14.62
C VAL A 133 4.56 -3.42 13.39
N ILE A 134 4.26 -4.60 12.87
CA ILE A 134 4.86 -5.11 11.62
C ILE A 134 4.11 -4.53 10.42
N ILE A 135 4.88 -3.96 9.50
CA ILE A 135 4.41 -3.38 8.25
C ILE A 135 5.18 -3.98 7.06
N GLN A 136 4.71 -3.77 5.86
CA GLN A 136 5.50 -4.00 4.66
C GLN A 136 6.11 -2.69 4.18
N LEU A 137 7.43 -2.61 4.19
CA LEU A 137 8.18 -1.49 3.65
C LEU A 137 8.40 -1.71 2.16
N HIS A 138 8.09 -0.71 1.35
CA HIS A 138 8.32 -0.72 -0.08
C HIS A 138 9.67 -0.07 -0.38
N LYS A 139 10.58 -0.82 -0.98
CA LYS A 139 11.86 -0.33 -1.46
C LYS A 139 11.87 -0.33 -3.00
N TYR A 140 12.38 0.72 -3.58
CA TYR A 140 12.60 0.85 -5.02
C TYR A 140 14.06 1.19 -5.26
N ASN A 141 14.77 0.35 -6.01
CA ASN A 141 16.23 0.46 -6.17
C ASN A 141 16.95 0.57 -4.82
N GLY A 142 16.55 -0.22 -3.82
CA GLY A 142 17.13 -0.24 -2.48
C GLY A 142 16.74 0.91 -1.55
N ASN A 143 16.03 1.93 -2.04
CA ASN A 143 15.59 3.05 -1.22
C ASN A 143 14.14 2.86 -0.75
N PRO A 144 13.82 3.13 0.53
CA PRO A 144 12.47 3.07 1.03
C PRO A 144 11.63 4.20 0.42
N ILE A 145 10.48 3.87 -0.16
CA ILE A 145 9.59 4.81 -0.86
C ILE A 145 8.19 4.87 -0.27
N GLY A 146 7.88 4.04 0.70
CA GLY A 146 6.58 4.00 1.33
C GLY A 146 6.38 2.73 2.13
N LEU A 147 5.19 2.61 2.71
CA LEU A 147 4.80 1.44 3.48
C LEU A 147 3.36 1.00 3.17
N LEU A 148 3.09 -0.25 3.45
CA LEU A 148 1.76 -0.82 3.47
C LEU A 148 1.46 -1.32 4.88
N LEU A 149 0.41 -0.78 5.49
CA LEU A 149 -0.08 -1.25 6.78
C LEU A 149 -0.77 -2.61 6.64
N PRO A 150 -0.76 -3.45 7.67
CA PRO A 150 -1.61 -4.64 7.70
C PRO A 150 -3.09 -4.23 7.62
N GLU A 151 -3.97 -5.15 7.28
CA GLU A 151 -5.41 -4.88 7.15
C GLU A 151 -6.01 -4.28 8.44
N LYS A 152 -5.49 -4.72 9.59
CA LYS A 152 -5.92 -4.30 10.92
C LYS A 152 -4.71 -4.07 11.82
N VAL A 153 -4.82 -3.09 12.70
CA VAL A 153 -3.85 -2.83 13.78
C VAL A 153 -4.54 -2.90 15.12
N GLU A 154 -3.77 -3.27 16.15
CA GLU A 154 -4.25 -3.30 17.53
C GLU A 154 -3.81 -2.03 18.26
N LEU A 155 -4.78 -1.29 18.80
CA LEU A 155 -4.55 -0.02 19.48
C LEU A 155 -5.30 -0.01 20.83
N GLU A 156 -4.68 0.56 21.83
CA GLU A 156 -5.28 0.69 23.16
C GLU A 156 -6.19 1.90 23.22
N VAL A 157 -7.34 1.75 23.88
CA VAL A 157 -8.32 2.80 24.12
C VAL A 157 -7.89 3.61 25.35
N VAL A 158 -7.57 4.88 25.16
CA VAL A 158 -7.14 5.77 26.25
C VAL A 158 -8.26 6.64 26.79
N TYR A 159 -9.35 6.82 26.03
CA TYR A 159 -10.51 7.59 26.45
C TYR A 159 -11.78 7.09 25.75
N THR A 160 -12.90 7.08 26.46
CA THR A 160 -14.22 6.90 25.87
C THR A 160 -15.22 7.88 26.48
N GLU A 161 -16.19 8.33 25.68
CA GLU A 161 -17.34 9.03 26.20
C GLU A 161 -18.15 8.13 27.13
N GLY A 162 -18.75 8.71 28.19
CA GLY A 162 -19.67 8.00 29.06
C GLY A 162 -20.90 7.54 28.28
N GLY A 163 -21.15 6.25 28.22
CA GLY A 163 -22.35 5.70 27.57
C GLY A 163 -23.60 6.19 28.28
N ALA A 164 -24.46 6.95 27.60
CA ALA A 164 -25.80 7.26 28.13
C ALA A 164 -26.62 5.97 28.25
N ARG A 165 -26.97 5.58 29.46
CA ARG A 165 -27.92 4.51 29.71
C ARG A 165 -29.31 4.96 29.29
N GLY A 166 -29.79 4.56 28.14
CA GLY A 166 -31.17 4.91 27.78
C GLY A 166 -31.67 4.48 26.40
N ASP A 167 -30.82 4.10 25.48
CA ASP A 167 -31.29 3.71 24.15
C ASP A 167 -30.82 2.31 23.79
N THR A 168 -31.77 1.39 23.79
CA THR A 168 -31.54 -0.06 23.53
C THR A 168 -31.87 -0.46 22.10
N SER A 169 -32.15 0.48 21.22
CA SER A 169 -32.46 0.18 19.82
C SER A 169 -31.24 0.31 18.94
N GLY A 170 -30.55 -0.79 18.67
CA GLY A 170 -29.67 -1.07 17.56
C GLY A 170 -28.41 -0.17 17.45
N ASN A 171 -27.25 -0.77 17.34
CA ASN A 171 -25.96 -0.19 16.93
C ASN A 171 -25.57 1.19 17.53
N VAL A 172 -25.82 1.40 18.82
CA VAL A 172 -25.37 2.60 19.51
C VAL A 172 -23.86 2.52 19.70
N THR A 173 -23.14 3.49 19.17
CA THR A 173 -21.69 3.63 19.31
C THR A 173 -21.37 4.85 20.16
N LYS A 174 -20.20 4.85 20.78
CA LYS A 174 -19.61 5.99 21.49
C LYS A 174 -18.27 6.37 20.86
N LEU A 175 -17.85 7.60 21.07
CA LEU A 175 -16.52 8.04 20.68
C LEU A 175 -15.47 7.39 21.58
N ALA A 176 -14.44 6.80 20.97
CA ALA A 176 -13.26 6.28 21.65
C ALA A 176 -12.01 6.89 21.05
N ARG A 177 -11.10 7.41 21.90
CA ARG A 177 -9.79 7.88 21.51
C ARG A 177 -8.76 6.82 21.82
N LEU A 178 -7.91 6.53 20.83
CA LEU A 178 -6.86 5.52 20.89
C LEU A 178 -5.54 6.15 21.31
N GLN A 179 -4.58 5.32 21.74
CA GLN A 179 -3.26 5.75 22.23
C GLN A 179 -2.46 6.60 21.23
N THR A 180 -2.74 6.46 19.94
CA THR A 180 -2.15 7.26 18.85
C THR A 180 -2.82 8.61 18.64
N GLY A 181 -3.91 8.89 19.36
CA GLY A 181 -4.75 10.07 19.18
C GLY A 181 -5.88 9.90 18.17
N LEU A 182 -5.93 8.77 17.44
CA LEU A 182 -7.01 8.45 16.50
C LEU A 182 -8.34 8.31 17.26
N GLU A 183 -9.39 8.96 16.76
CA GLU A 183 -10.75 8.85 17.28
C GLU A 183 -11.59 7.94 16.38
N ILE A 184 -12.26 6.98 16.99
CA ILE A 184 -13.11 6.00 16.29
C ILE A 184 -14.48 5.90 16.97
N LYS A 185 -15.47 5.41 16.22
CA LYS A 185 -16.75 4.98 16.78
C LYS A 185 -16.63 3.54 17.26
N ALA A 186 -16.79 3.32 18.56
CA ALA A 186 -16.71 1.99 19.16
C ALA A 186 -18.06 1.60 19.81
N PRO A 187 -18.38 0.30 19.93
CA PRO A 187 -19.53 -0.16 20.67
C PRO A 187 -19.51 0.29 22.14
N LEU A 188 -20.69 0.41 22.77
CA LEU A 188 -20.81 0.93 24.14
C LEU A 188 -20.04 0.10 25.19
N TYR A 189 -19.85 -1.20 24.95
CA TYR A 189 -19.17 -2.13 25.87
C TYR A 189 -17.64 -2.00 25.89
N ILE A 190 -17.04 -1.21 24.99
CA ILE A 190 -15.60 -0.99 24.97
C ILE A 190 -15.22 0.00 26.07
N GLU A 191 -14.22 -0.36 26.89
CA GLU A 191 -13.78 0.45 28.03
C GLU A 191 -12.34 0.96 27.83
N VAL A 192 -11.95 1.95 28.61
CA VAL A 192 -10.57 2.46 28.66
C VAL A 192 -9.63 1.36 29.15
N GLY A 193 -8.46 1.23 28.50
CA GLY A 193 -7.47 0.18 28.74
C GLY A 193 -7.67 -1.10 27.91
N GLU A 194 -8.78 -1.22 27.19
CA GLU A 194 -8.97 -2.34 26.29
C GLU A 194 -8.22 -2.11 24.97
N LYS A 195 -7.69 -3.20 24.39
CA LYS A 195 -7.11 -3.18 23.02
C LYS A 195 -8.21 -3.52 22.02
N VAL A 196 -8.26 -2.74 20.97
CA VAL A 196 -9.20 -2.88 19.86
C VAL A 196 -8.47 -3.01 18.53
N LYS A 197 -9.04 -3.82 17.66
CA LYS A 197 -8.62 -3.91 16.26
C LYS A 197 -9.30 -2.81 15.46
N VAL A 198 -8.50 -2.13 14.62
CA VAL A 198 -8.97 -1.04 13.75
C VAL A 198 -8.59 -1.37 12.32
N TYR A 199 -9.54 -1.28 11.40
CA TYR A 199 -9.25 -1.36 9.97
C TYR A 199 -8.38 -0.18 9.54
N THR A 200 -7.25 -0.46 8.91
CA THR A 200 -6.29 0.58 8.54
C THR A 200 -6.75 1.42 7.34
N GLU A 201 -7.56 0.86 6.46
CA GLU A 201 -8.09 1.55 5.28
C GLU A 201 -9.26 2.50 5.65
N THR A 202 -10.22 2.03 6.46
CA THR A 202 -11.44 2.79 6.81
C THR A 202 -11.34 3.52 8.14
N ARG A 203 -10.37 3.15 9.01
CA ARG A 203 -10.21 3.63 10.39
C ARG A 203 -11.41 3.32 11.29
N GLU A 204 -12.10 2.25 10.99
CA GLU A 204 -13.26 1.81 11.74
C GLU A 204 -12.92 0.70 12.72
N PHE A 205 -13.71 0.61 13.77
CA PHE A 205 -13.62 -0.49 14.73
C PHE A 205 -13.84 -1.84 14.03
N ALA A 206 -12.90 -2.76 14.20
CA ALA A 206 -12.93 -4.10 13.60
C ALA A 206 -13.23 -5.22 14.61
N GLY A 207 -13.12 -4.92 15.92
CA GLY A 207 -13.35 -5.90 16.99
C GLY A 207 -12.46 -5.66 18.21
N ARG A 208 -12.60 -6.50 19.23
CA ARG A 208 -11.62 -6.58 20.33
C ARG A 208 -10.35 -7.30 19.84
N ALA A 209 -9.21 -6.95 20.41
CA ALA A 209 -7.92 -7.59 20.12
C ALA A 209 -7.87 -9.01 20.71
#